data_f22e7a32b4182839a85cfc3170b96299
#
_entry.id   f22e7a32b4182839a85cfc3170b96299
#
_cell.length_a   1.000
_cell.length_b   1.000
_cell.length_c   1.000
_cell.angle_alpha   90.00
_cell.angle_beta   90.00
_cell.angle_gamma   90.00
#
_symmetry.space_group_name_H-M   'P 1'
#
loop_
_entity.id
_entity.type
_entity.pdbx_description
1 polymer ?
#
loop_
_entity_poly.entity_id
_entity_poly.type
_entity_poly.pdbx_seq_one_letter_code
_entity_poly.pdbx_strand_id
1 'polypeptide(L)'
;MTTTKKTSTTRKKSTTSKKTAAKPAVQKIPDLPTNPFTFEVFDAASKMRSKANKIEVLKRYKHNSVMAVLIWNFDESVISLLPEGEVPYGSNIEDETQSGSLSEKINDAVNKMGELRTTSLGSQDQGKASIRKEFTKFYNFIKGGNSSLSSLRRETMFINILQGLHPLEAEILIL
;
A
#
# COMPACT_ATOMS: atom_id res chain seq x y z
N MET A 1 -28.33 22.07 83.44
CA MET A 1 -27.09 21.26 83.25
C MET A 1 -27.30 20.36 82.08
N THR A 2 -26.85 20.74 80.91
CA THR A 2 -26.96 19.92 79.68
C THR A 2 -25.66 20.07 78.90
N THR A 3 -24.88 19.03 78.85
CA THR A 3 -23.62 18.85 78.19
C THR A 3 -23.80 18.52 76.73
N THR A 4 -23.37 19.43 75.82
CA THR A 4 -23.35 19.22 74.38
C THR A 4 -22.07 18.52 73.93
N LYS A 5 -22.22 17.34 73.34
CA LYS A 5 -21.17 16.47 72.85
C LYS A 5 -20.81 16.89 71.40
N LYS A 6 -19.57 17.36 71.18
CA LYS A 6 -19.02 17.69 69.85
C LYS A 6 -18.59 16.45 69.13
N THR A 7 -19.21 16.13 68.02
CA THR A 7 -18.82 15.07 67.08
C THR A 7 -17.83 15.62 66.05
N SER A 8 -16.59 15.13 66.05
CA SER A 8 -15.58 15.46 65.05
C SER A 8 -15.72 14.53 63.83
N THR A 9 -16.06 15.13 62.68
CA THR A 9 -16.13 14.39 61.41
C THR A 9 -14.74 14.35 60.74
N THR A 10 -14.15 13.15 60.75
CA THR A 10 -12.86 12.91 60.09
C THR A 10 -13.06 12.77 58.59
N ARG A 11 -12.61 13.75 57.83
CA ARG A 11 -12.66 13.80 56.36
C ARG A 11 -11.58 12.87 55.79
N LYS A 12 -11.99 11.71 55.25
CA LYS A 12 -11.12 10.79 54.49
C LYS A 12 -10.62 11.46 53.21
N LYS A 13 -9.32 11.67 53.13
CA LYS A 13 -8.60 12.15 51.94
C LYS A 13 -8.54 10.97 50.92
N SER A 14 -9.26 11.04 49.83
CA SER A 14 -9.16 10.10 48.72
C SER A 14 -7.87 10.39 47.94
N THR A 15 -6.90 9.50 48.06
CA THR A 15 -5.70 9.49 47.22
C THR A 15 -6.06 8.95 45.86
N THR A 16 -6.30 9.82 44.89
CA THR A 16 -6.38 9.48 43.46
C THR A 16 -4.99 9.09 43.00
N SER A 17 -4.75 7.80 42.86
CA SER A 17 -3.55 7.28 42.22
C SER A 17 -3.55 7.71 40.75
N LYS A 18 -2.67 8.62 40.40
CA LYS A 18 -2.37 9.02 39.02
C LYS A 18 -1.84 7.78 38.30
N LYS A 19 -2.69 7.15 37.47
CA LYS A 19 -2.33 6.08 36.56
C LYS A 19 -1.31 6.67 35.57
N THR A 20 -0.03 6.45 35.81
CA THR A 20 1.04 6.77 34.85
C THR A 20 0.76 5.97 33.58
N ALA A 21 0.32 6.67 32.53
CA ALA A 21 0.20 6.10 31.20
C ALA A 21 1.58 5.60 30.79
N ALA A 22 1.70 4.29 30.63
CA ALA A 22 2.90 3.67 30.10
C ALA A 22 3.23 4.33 28.75
N LYS A 23 4.45 4.85 28.59
CA LYS A 23 4.97 5.31 27.31
C LYS A 23 4.70 4.23 26.26
N PRO A 24 4.08 4.55 25.12
CA PRO A 24 3.86 3.57 24.06
C PRO A 24 5.22 3.00 23.66
N ALA A 25 5.34 1.68 23.69
CA ALA A 25 6.55 0.99 23.27
C ALA A 25 6.89 1.45 21.86
N VAL A 26 8.11 1.96 21.65
CA VAL A 26 8.63 2.38 20.35
C VAL A 26 8.59 1.15 19.46
N GLN A 27 7.72 1.14 18.46
CA GLN A 27 7.69 0.06 17.47
C GLN A 27 8.99 0.10 16.68
N LYS A 28 9.72 -1.02 16.68
CA LYS A 28 10.91 -1.16 15.85
C LYS A 28 10.49 -1.15 14.37
N ILE A 29 11.18 -0.35 13.56
CA ILE A 29 10.96 -0.35 12.12
C ILE A 29 11.38 -1.71 11.56
N PRO A 30 10.55 -2.38 10.76
CA PRO A 30 10.90 -3.67 10.17
C PRO A 30 12.09 -3.52 9.23
N ASP A 31 12.99 -4.50 9.26
CA ASP A 31 14.10 -4.58 8.31
C ASP A 31 13.61 -5.31 7.05
N LEU A 32 13.57 -4.57 5.93
CA LEU A 32 13.26 -5.09 4.60
C LEU A 32 14.56 -5.44 3.86
N PRO A 33 14.48 -6.25 2.79
CA PRO A 33 15.61 -6.53 1.91
C PRO A 33 16.27 -5.27 1.36
N THR A 34 17.47 -5.38 0.85
CA THR A 34 18.24 -4.23 0.29
C THR A 34 17.50 -3.51 -0.86
N ASN A 35 16.72 -4.25 -1.64
CA ASN A 35 15.91 -3.74 -2.74
C ASN A 35 14.46 -4.23 -2.59
N PRO A 36 13.70 -3.70 -1.62
CA PRO A 36 12.33 -4.15 -1.40
C PRO A 36 11.44 -3.76 -2.57
N PHE A 37 10.42 -4.56 -2.81
CA PHE A 37 9.34 -4.17 -3.70
C PHE A 37 8.57 -2.98 -3.11
N THR A 38 7.90 -2.22 -3.96
CA THR A 38 7.14 -1.04 -3.52
C THR A 38 6.01 -1.43 -2.58
N PHE A 39 5.33 -2.57 -2.84
CA PHE A 39 4.28 -3.07 -1.96
C PHE A 39 4.80 -3.48 -0.57
N GLU A 40 6.01 -4.03 -0.46
CA GLU A 40 6.61 -4.38 0.84
C GLU A 40 6.86 -3.14 1.70
N VAL A 41 7.29 -2.03 1.07
CA VAL A 41 7.49 -0.76 1.77
C VAL A 41 6.16 -0.20 2.29
N PHE A 42 5.11 -0.24 1.48
CA PHE A 42 3.79 0.24 1.89
C PHE A 42 3.14 -0.67 2.93
N ASP A 43 3.27 -1.99 2.81
CA ASP A 43 2.81 -2.95 3.81
C ASP A 43 3.52 -2.72 5.15
N ALA A 44 4.85 -2.57 5.14
CA ALA A 44 5.61 -2.24 6.33
C ALA A 44 5.16 -0.92 6.97
N ALA A 45 4.88 0.11 6.16
CA ALA A 45 4.37 1.39 6.65
C ALA A 45 2.94 1.26 7.19
N SER A 46 2.08 0.46 6.56
CA SER A 46 0.69 0.25 7.00
C SER A 46 0.61 -0.36 8.40
N LYS A 47 1.50 -1.30 8.71
CA LYS A 47 1.60 -2.00 10.00
C LYS A 47 2.07 -1.11 11.15
N MET A 48 2.59 0.09 10.87
CA MET A 48 3.02 1.03 11.90
C MET A 48 1.82 1.74 12.54
N ARG A 49 1.78 1.80 13.88
CA ARG A 49 0.68 2.42 14.63
C ARG A 49 0.70 3.95 14.57
N SER A 50 1.89 4.57 14.61
CA SER A 50 2.01 6.02 14.64
C SER A 50 2.32 6.60 13.28
N LYS A 51 1.77 7.78 12.98
CA LYS A 51 2.08 8.54 11.75
C LYS A 51 3.58 8.81 11.61
N ALA A 52 4.26 9.12 12.71
CA ALA A 52 5.70 9.35 12.71
C ALA A 52 6.47 8.11 12.25
N ASN A 53 6.14 6.92 12.78
CA ASN A 53 6.78 5.68 12.39
C ASN A 53 6.48 5.31 10.92
N LYS A 54 5.26 5.56 10.43
CA LYS A 54 4.93 5.37 9.00
C LYS A 54 5.83 6.21 8.09
N ILE A 55 5.98 7.49 8.42
CA ILE A 55 6.85 8.41 7.69
C ILE A 55 8.31 7.96 7.78
N GLU A 56 8.75 7.44 8.91
CA GLU A 56 10.13 6.98 9.11
C GLU A 56 10.43 5.74 8.26
N VAL A 57 9.49 4.78 8.15
CA VAL A 57 9.60 3.64 7.22
C VAL A 57 9.75 4.13 5.79
N LEU A 58 8.89 5.05 5.33
CA LEU A 58 8.95 5.60 3.98
C LEU A 58 10.26 6.37 3.71
N LYS A 59 10.80 7.05 4.72
CA LYS A 59 12.10 7.74 4.61
C LYS A 59 13.26 6.76 4.56
N ARG A 60 13.23 5.70 5.36
CA ARG A 60 14.29 4.68 5.42
C ARG A 60 14.40 3.92 4.10
N TYR A 61 13.28 3.58 3.48
CA TYR A 61 13.21 2.86 2.22
C TYR A 61 12.87 3.76 1.02
N LYS A 62 13.25 5.04 1.12
CA LYS A 62 13.02 6.02 0.07
C LYS A 62 13.69 5.59 -1.22
N HIS A 63 12.88 5.42 -2.27
CA HIS A 63 13.31 5.21 -3.64
C HIS A 63 12.42 6.04 -4.58
N ASN A 64 12.92 6.38 -5.76
CA ASN A 64 12.17 7.19 -6.70
C ASN A 64 10.86 6.52 -7.14
N SER A 65 10.83 5.19 -7.22
CA SER A 65 9.60 4.44 -7.51
C SER A 65 8.53 4.61 -6.44
N VAL A 66 8.92 4.55 -5.15
CA VAL A 66 7.99 4.79 -4.03
C VAL A 66 7.45 6.21 -4.08
N MET A 67 8.32 7.19 -4.37
CA MET A 67 7.92 8.58 -4.51
C MET A 67 7.00 8.78 -5.72
N ALA A 68 7.28 8.15 -6.86
CA ALA A 68 6.45 8.24 -8.05
C ALA A 68 5.02 7.72 -7.81
N VAL A 69 4.88 6.58 -7.12
CA VAL A 69 3.57 6.03 -6.75
C VAL A 69 2.83 6.95 -5.78
N LEU A 70 3.51 7.49 -4.77
CA LEU A 70 2.89 8.44 -3.83
C LEU A 70 2.44 9.73 -4.52
N ILE A 71 3.27 10.28 -5.41
CA ILE A 71 2.91 11.47 -6.20
C ILE A 71 1.70 11.16 -7.09
N TRP A 72 1.71 10.04 -7.79
CA TRP A 72 0.59 9.65 -8.65
C TRP A 72 -0.73 9.56 -7.90
N ASN A 73 -0.73 8.96 -6.72
CA ASN A 73 -1.97 8.71 -5.97
C ASN A 73 -2.42 9.89 -5.09
N PHE A 74 -1.52 10.77 -4.68
CA PHE A 74 -1.83 11.79 -3.66
C PHE A 74 -1.59 13.22 -4.09
N ASP A 75 -0.96 13.46 -5.24
CA ASP A 75 -0.73 14.81 -5.75
C ASP A 75 -1.88 15.20 -6.70
N GLU A 76 -2.73 16.12 -6.25
CA GLU A 76 -3.90 16.60 -7.00
C GLU A 76 -3.51 17.30 -8.32
N SER A 77 -2.25 17.72 -8.48
CA SER A 77 -1.76 18.30 -9.73
C SER A 77 -1.53 17.25 -10.82
N VAL A 78 -1.42 15.99 -10.44
CA VAL A 78 -1.20 14.87 -11.36
C VAL A 78 -2.55 14.37 -11.87
N ILE A 79 -2.84 14.67 -13.15
CA ILE A 79 -4.05 14.22 -13.82
C ILE A 79 -3.72 13.00 -14.67
N SER A 80 -4.34 11.88 -14.38
CA SER A 80 -4.24 10.68 -15.21
C SER A 80 -4.92 10.87 -16.56
N LEU A 81 -4.32 10.33 -17.62
CA LEU A 81 -4.89 10.25 -18.96
C LEU A 81 -5.32 8.81 -19.32
N LEU A 82 -5.32 7.93 -18.34
CA LEU A 82 -5.88 6.58 -18.48
C LEU A 82 -7.41 6.67 -18.45
N PRO A 83 -8.12 5.80 -19.19
CA PRO A 83 -9.58 5.74 -19.11
C PRO A 83 -10.03 5.31 -17.71
N GLU A 84 -11.18 5.82 -17.29
CA GLU A 84 -11.84 5.39 -16.07
C GLU A 84 -12.42 3.98 -16.24
N GLY A 85 -12.35 3.16 -15.22
CA GLY A 85 -12.93 1.83 -15.20
C GLY A 85 -11.95 0.72 -14.80
N GLU A 86 -12.44 -0.50 -14.84
CA GLU A 86 -11.62 -1.67 -14.52
C GLU A 86 -10.57 -1.90 -15.61
N VAL A 87 -9.34 -2.15 -15.19
CA VAL A 87 -8.24 -2.47 -16.11
C VAL A 87 -8.24 -3.97 -16.38
N PRO A 88 -8.41 -4.41 -17.63
CA PRO A 88 -8.40 -5.83 -17.99
C PRO A 88 -6.97 -6.36 -17.97
N TYR A 89 -6.41 -6.62 -16.79
CA TYR A 89 -5.11 -7.25 -16.66
C TYR A 89 -5.23 -8.52 -15.80
N GLY A 90 -4.38 -9.49 -16.05
CA GLY A 90 -4.34 -10.74 -15.26
C GLY A 90 -5.40 -11.76 -15.61
N SER A 91 -6.37 -11.47 -16.45
CA SER A 91 -7.26 -12.46 -17.03
C SER A 91 -6.59 -13.09 -18.25
N ASN A 92 -6.18 -14.36 -18.17
CA ASN A 92 -6.21 -15.17 -19.34
C ASN A 92 -7.67 -15.15 -19.83
N ILE A 93 -7.86 -14.87 -21.09
CA ILE A 93 -9.12 -14.63 -21.80
C ILE A 93 -10.20 -15.75 -21.59
N GLU A 94 -9.88 -16.79 -20.84
CA GLU A 94 -10.74 -17.95 -20.61
C GLU A 94 -11.64 -17.87 -19.37
N ASP A 95 -11.46 -16.87 -18.48
CA ASP A 95 -12.25 -16.77 -17.24
C ASP A 95 -13.12 -15.49 -17.15
N GLU A 96 -13.83 -15.15 -18.23
CA GLU A 96 -14.82 -14.04 -18.22
C GLU A 96 -16.01 -14.27 -17.26
N THR A 97 -16.07 -15.40 -16.56
CA THR A 97 -17.22 -15.76 -15.70
C THR A 97 -16.98 -15.57 -14.20
N GLN A 98 -15.82 -15.16 -13.76
CA GLN A 98 -15.58 -14.93 -12.33
C GLN A 98 -15.89 -13.48 -11.93
N SER A 99 -17.11 -13.29 -11.43
CA SER A 99 -17.54 -12.13 -10.68
C SER A 99 -16.85 -12.14 -9.31
N GLY A 100 -15.79 -11.37 -9.13
CA GLY A 100 -15.09 -11.18 -7.87
C GLY A 100 -14.43 -9.81 -7.80
N SER A 101 -14.14 -9.32 -6.61
CA SER A 101 -13.40 -8.07 -6.44
C SER A 101 -11.99 -8.21 -7.00
N LEU A 102 -11.38 -7.09 -7.39
CA LEU A 102 -10.00 -7.06 -7.91
C LEU A 102 -9.02 -7.73 -6.94
N SER A 103 -9.19 -7.50 -5.63
CA SER A 103 -8.37 -8.12 -4.58
C SER A 103 -8.49 -9.64 -4.54
N GLU A 104 -9.67 -10.20 -4.80
CA GLU A 104 -9.87 -11.66 -4.90
C GLU A 104 -9.17 -12.23 -6.13
N LYS A 105 -9.32 -11.58 -7.28
CA LYS A 105 -8.65 -11.98 -8.52
C LYS A 105 -7.13 -11.95 -8.39
N ILE A 106 -6.58 -10.96 -7.68
CA ILE A 106 -5.15 -10.85 -7.42
C ILE A 106 -4.69 -11.93 -6.44
N ASN A 107 -5.43 -12.19 -5.37
CA ASN A 107 -5.11 -13.25 -4.42
C ASN A 107 -5.13 -14.63 -5.09
N ASP A 108 -6.10 -14.88 -5.95
CA ASP A 108 -6.19 -16.11 -6.74
C ASP A 108 -5.02 -16.22 -7.73
N ALA A 109 -4.63 -15.13 -8.38
CA ALA A 109 -3.46 -15.11 -9.25
C ALA A 109 -2.17 -15.36 -8.47
N VAL A 110 -2.01 -14.80 -7.26
CA VAL A 110 -0.86 -15.08 -6.39
C VAL A 110 -0.82 -16.53 -5.95
N ASN A 111 -1.96 -17.12 -5.59
CA ASN A 111 -2.07 -18.52 -5.19
C ASN A 111 -1.76 -19.45 -6.37
N LYS A 112 -2.34 -19.18 -7.54
CA LYS A 112 -2.04 -19.90 -8.80
C LYS A 112 -0.56 -19.77 -9.19
N MET A 113 0.08 -18.61 -8.98
CA MET A 113 1.52 -18.45 -9.21
C MET A 113 2.37 -19.24 -8.21
N GLY A 114 1.93 -19.39 -6.96
CA GLY A 114 2.57 -20.28 -5.98
C GLY A 114 2.56 -21.74 -6.44
N GLU A 115 1.45 -22.18 -7.03
CA GLU A 115 1.31 -23.52 -7.61
C GLU A 115 2.06 -23.68 -8.95
N LEU A 116 2.07 -22.65 -9.80
CA LEU A 116 2.75 -22.65 -11.12
C LEU A 116 4.27 -22.54 -11.03
N ARG A 117 4.83 -22.14 -9.90
CA ARG A 117 6.29 -22.27 -9.65
C ARG A 117 6.75 -23.73 -9.68
N THR A 118 5.83 -24.66 -9.52
CA THR A 118 6.09 -26.11 -9.63
C THR A 118 5.80 -26.69 -11.01
N THR A 119 5.07 -25.97 -11.87
CA THR A 119 4.73 -26.40 -13.24
C THR A 119 5.20 -25.38 -14.27
N SER A 120 6.24 -25.71 -14.97
CA SER A 120 7.11 -24.93 -15.83
C SER A 120 6.50 -24.35 -17.13
N LEU A 121 5.22 -24.00 -17.24
CA LEU A 121 4.65 -23.56 -18.52
C LEU A 121 3.67 -22.36 -18.47
N GLY A 122 3.54 -21.63 -17.38
CA GLY A 122 2.68 -20.45 -17.31
C GLY A 122 3.46 -19.17 -17.40
N SER A 123 3.06 -18.25 -18.26
CA SER A 123 3.45 -16.85 -18.37
C SER A 123 4.85 -16.50 -17.84
N GLN A 124 5.87 -16.72 -18.66
CA GLN A 124 7.28 -16.49 -18.31
C GLN A 124 7.61 -15.01 -18.02
N ASP A 125 6.69 -14.09 -18.23
CA ASP A 125 6.96 -12.65 -18.15
C ASP A 125 6.38 -11.99 -16.89
N GLN A 126 5.43 -12.64 -16.21
CA GLN A 126 4.80 -12.09 -15.01
C GLN A 126 5.78 -12.12 -13.83
N GLY A 127 5.95 -10.96 -13.16
CA GLY A 127 6.87 -10.82 -12.04
C GLY A 127 8.34 -10.57 -12.41
N LYS A 128 8.68 -10.46 -13.68
CA LYS A 128 10.03 -10.06 -14.15
C LYS A 128 10.26 -8.57 -14.07
N ALA A 129 9.20 -7.79 -14.20
CA ALA A 129 9.23 -6.34 -14.02
C ALA A 129 8.97 -5.96 -12.55
N SER A 130 9.33 -4.76 -12.18
CA SER A 130 9.01 -4.17 -10.88
C SER A 130 8.75 -2.68 -11.07
N ILE A 131 7.92 -2.09 -10.20
CA ILE A 131 7.69 -0.64 -10.22
C ILE A 131 9.02 0.12 -10.14
N ARG A 132 10.00 -0.42 -9.45
CA ARG A 132 11.35 0.14 -9.36
C ARG A 132 12.04 0.31 -10.71
N LYS A 133 11.71 -0.51 -11.70
CA LYS A 133 12.23 -0.41 -13.08
C LYS A 133 11.29 0.38 -13.99
N GLU A 134 9.99 0.22 -13.79
CA GLU A 134 8.96 0.74 -14.69
C GLU A 134 8.50 2.17 -14.38
N PHE A 135 8.78 2.71 -13.18
CA PHE A 135 8.30 4.05 -12.77
C PHE A 135 8.72 5.17 -13.72
N THR A 136 9.83 5.00 -14.43
CA THR A 136 10.31 5.98 -15.41
C THR A 136 9.36 6.13 -16.61
N LYS A 137 8.48 5.16 -16.84
CA LYS A 137 7.46 5.21 -17.89
C LYS A 137 6.18 5.92 -17.48
N PHE A 138 6.00 6.23 -16.19
CA PHE A 138 4.76 6.80 -15.65
C PHE A 138 4.40 8.16 -16.24
N TYR A 139 5.39 8.94 -16.67
CA TYR A 139 5.14 10.21 -17.35
C TYR A 139 4.28 10.07 -18.63
N ASN A 140 4.21 8.88 -19.23
CA ASN A 140 3.38 8.62 -20.40
C ASN A 140 1.88 8.62 -20.09
N PHE A 141 1.52 8.43 -18.83
CA PHE A 141 0.14 8.24 -18.40
C PHE A 141 -0.48 9.49 -17.78
N ILE A 142 0.30 10.54 -17.60
CA ILE A 142 -0.14 11.80 -16.97
C ILE A 142 -0.26 12.94 -17.98
N LYS A 143 -1.17 13.87 -17.70
CA LYS A 143 -1.35 15.09 -18.49
C LYS A 143 -0.08 15.94 -18.44
N GLY A 144 0.38 16.40 -19.62
CA GLY A 144 1.62 17.17 -19.74
C GLY A 144 2.88 16.31 -19.86
N GLY A 145 2.78 14.99 -19.76
CA GLY A 145 3.90 14.08 -20.03
C GLY A 145 4.13 13.87 -21.52
N ASN A 146 3.78 12.72 -22.06
CA ASN A 146 3.96 12.40 -23.48
C ASN A 146 2.72 12.73 -24.29
N SER A 147 2.74 13.85 -25.03
CA SER A 147 1.63 14.29 -25.88
C SER A 147 1.55 13.55 -27.23
N SER A 148 2.61 12.88 -27.66
CA SER A 148 2.64 12.16 -28.95
C SER A 148 1.99 10.77 -28.85
N LEU A 149 1.67 10.31 -27.64
CA LEU A 149 1.09 8.99 -27.41
C LEU A 149 -0.44 9.05 -27.53
N SER A 150 -1.02 8.22 -28.42
CA SER A 150 -2.48 8.10 -28.52
C SER A 150 -3.06 7.43 -27.27
N SER A 151 -4.36 7.68 -26.99
CA SER A 151 -5.06 7.09 -25.84
C SER A 151 -4.97 5.55 -25.84
N LEU A 152 -5.25 4.92 -26.98
CA LEU A 152 -5.18 3.46 -27.13
C LEU A 152 -3.78 2.90 -26.85
N ARG A 153 -2.74 3.56 -27.39
CA ARG A 153 -1.36 3.12 -27.12
C ARG A 153 -0.97 3.30 -25.67
N ARG A 154 -1.47 4.35 -25.02
CA ARG A 154 -1.24 4.62 -23.59
C ARG A 154 -1.84 3.52 -22.73
N GLU A 155 -3.09 3.17 -23.00
CA GLU A 155 -3.81 2.09 -22.34
C GLU A 155 -3.10 0.74 -22.53
N THR A 156 -2.79 0.38 -23.78
CA THR A 156 -2.05 -0.86 -24.07
C THR A 156 -0.70 -0.91 -23.35
N MET A 157 0.03 0.21 -23.31
CA MET A 157 1.31 0.30 -22.60
C MET A 157 1.13 0.10 -21.10
N PHE A 158 0.07 0.65 -20.52
CA PHE A 158 -0.24 0.50 -19.10
C PHE A 158 -0.58 -0.95 -18.75
N ILE A 159 -1.45 -1.58 -19.54
CA ILE A 159 -1.80 -3.01 -19.39
C ILE A 159 -0.56 -3.89 -19.47
N ASN A 160 0.33 -3.66 -20.44
CA ASN A 160 1.56 -4.42 -20.57
C ASN A 160 2.50 -4.26 -19.37
N ILE A 161 2.56 -3.06 -18.76
CA ILE A 161 3.31 -2.85 -17.52
C ILE A 161 2.69 -3.67 -16.40
N LEU A 162 1.38 -3.61 -16.21
CA LEU A 162 0.68 -4.36 -15.16
C LEU A 162 0.87 -5.87 -15.30
N GLN A 163 0.80 -6.40 -16.52
CA GLN A 163 1.03 -7.82 -16.79
C GLN A 163 2.45 -8.29 -16.47
N GLY A 164 3.44 -7.42 -16.64
CA GLY A 164 4.83 -7.73 -16.31
C GLY A 164 5.16 -7.59 -14.83
N LEU A 165 4.37 -6.85 -14.05
CA LEU A 165 4.61 -6.62 -12.63
C LEU A 165 4.23 -7.82 -11.75
N HIS A 166 4.80 -7.86 -10.55
CA HIS A 166 4.28 -8.73 -9.51
C HIS A 166 2.82 -8.31 -9.18
N PRO A 167 1.88 -9.26 -8.97
CA PRO A 167 0.46 -8.93 -8.75
C PRO A 167 0.23 -7.87 -7.67
N LEU A 168 0.91 -7.96 -6.53
CA LEU A 168 0.81 -6.98 -5.45
C LEU A 168 1.38 -5.60 -5.80
N GLU A 169 2.32 -5.50 -6.75
CA GLU A 169 2.78 -4.22 -7.27
C GLU A 169 1.78 -3.62 -8.27
N ALA A 170 1.14 -4.47 -9.07
CA ALA A 170 0.11 -4.04 -9.99
C ALA A 170 -1.11 -3.49 -9.24
N GLU A 171 -1.53 -4.12 -8.14
CA GLU A 171 -2.62 -3.66 -7.29
C GLU A 171 -2.42 -2.21 -6.81
N ILE A 172 -1.20 -1.85 -6.40
CA ILE A 172 -0.88 -0.49 -5.94
C ILE A 172 -1.07 0.58 -7.03
N LEU A 173 -0.94 0.20 -8.31
CA LEU A 173 -1.09 1.13 -9.42
C LEU A 173 -2.55 1.31 -9.87
N ILE A 174 -3.44 0.41 -9.46
CA ILE A 174 -4.84 0.38 -9.89
C ILE A 174 -5.77 0.98 -8.83
N LEU A 175 -5.36 0.93 -7.56
CA LEU A 175 -6.08 1.56 -6.44
C LEU A 175 -6.13 3.08 -6.58
#